data_53248a017e43eafef6fa06370980ca3a
#
_entry.id   53248a017e43eafef6fa06370980ca3a
#
_cell.length_a   1.000
_cell.length_b   1.000
_cell.length_c   1.000
_cell.angle_alpha   90.00
_cell.angle_beta   90.00
_cell.angle_gamma   90.00
#
_symmetry.space_group_name_H-M   'P 1'
#
loop_
_entity.id
_entity.type
_entity.pdbx_description
1 polymer ?
#
loop_
_entity_poly.entity_id
_entity_poly.type
_entity_poly.pdbx_seq_one_letter_code
_entity_poly.pdbx_strand_id
1 'polypeptide(L)'
;MNASSLSFQDIILRLQQYWGEQGCVIMQPYDSEVGAGTFHTATTLRSLGPAEWRTCYAQPCRRPADGRYGENPNRMQHYYQFQVLIKPSPVNAQELYLGSLAAIGLDPNDHDVRFVEDDWESPTLGAWGLGWEVWLNGMEVTQFTYFQQVGGIEVDPVPVEITYGLERIAMYAQGVNSVYDLVWSYLPDGTPMTYGDVFLETEREFSAYNFEVANVEMMRQKFDDYEAECHSCLERKLPLPAYDCVMKCSHAFNLLDARGALSAVERANYILRVRAVAKACCEAYMAEVAGVNENADQEGEVA
;
A
#
# COMPACT_ATOMS: atom_id res chain seq x y z
N MET A 1 17.86 19.90 -26.86
CA MET A 1 18.18 19.67 -25.44
C MET A 1 17.25 18.55 -25.03
N ASN A 2 17.77 17.34 -24.83
CA ASN A 2 16.98 16.26 -24.26
C ASN A 2 16.54 16.76 -22.88
N ALA A 3 15.23 16.85 -22.65
CA ALA A 3 14.72 17.05 -21.30
C ALA A 3 15.30 15.90 -20.47
N SER A 4 16.12 16.22 -19.46
CA SER A 4 16.63 15.19 -18.56
C SER A 4 15.42 14.49 -17.95
N SER A 5 15.35 13.18 -18.10
CA SER A 5 14.30 12.37 -17.46
C SER A 5 14.30 12.67 -15.96
N LEU A 6 13.11 12.67 -15.34
CA LEU A 6 12.98 12.91 -13.90
C LEU A 6 13.69 11.80 -13.11
N SER A 7 14.38 12.18 -12.04
CA SER A 7 14.87 11.20 -11.07
C SER A 7 13.70 10.54 -10.31
N PHE A 8 13.97 9.43 -9.65
CA PHE A 8 12.95 8.72 -8.85
C PHE A 8 12.38 9.63 -7.74
N GLN A 9 13.25 10.38 -7.06
CA GLN A 9 12.77 11.32 -6.04
C GLN A 9 11.96 12.48 -6.64
N ASP A 10 12.29 12.97 -7.85
CA ASP A 10 11.52 14.02 -8.51
C ASP A 10 10.12 13.55 -8.90
N ILE A 11 9.97 12.27 -9.30
CA ILE A 11 8.67 11.66 -9.56
C ILE A 11 7.82 11.68 -8.28
N ILE A 12 8.36 11.26 -7.14
CA ILE A 12 7.65 11.31 -5.85
C ILE A 12 7.23 12.73 -5.51
N LEU A 13 8.17 13.68 -5.57
CA LEU A 13 7.89 15.08 -5.23
C LEU A 13 6.82 15.71 -6.13
N ARG A 14 6.84 15.42 -7.44
CA ARG A 14 5.83 15.91 -8.37
C ARG A 14 4.46 15.27 -8.15
N LEU A 15 4.39 13.99 -7.85
CA LEU A 15 3.13 13.34 -7.48
C LEU A 15 2.57 13.91 -6.19
N GLN A 16 3.40 14.15 -5.17
CA GLN A 16 2.99 14.80 -3.93
C GLN A 16 2.46 16.22 -4.19
N GLN A 17 3.17 17.01 -5.00
CA GLN A 17 2.72 18.34 -5.38
C GLN A 17 1.38 18.29 -6.12
N TYR A 18 1.29 17.46 -7.16
CA TYR A 18 0.08 17.31 -7.96
C TYR A 18 -1.15 16.96 -7.11
N TRP A 19 -1.05 15.91 -6.30
CA TRP A 19 -2.17 15.47 -5.47
C TRP A 19 -2.45 16.43 -4.31
N GLY A 20 -1.44 17.12 -3.80
CA GLY A 20 -1.61 18.23 -2.85
C GLY A 20 -2.45 19.37 -3.44
N GLU A 21 -2.21 19.74 -4.71
CA GLU A 21 -3.01 20.73 -5.45
C GLU A 21 -4.45 20.25 -5.71
N GLN A 22 -4.68 18.93 -5.75
CA GLN A 22 -6.02 18.32 -5.79
C GLN A 22 -6.70 18.22 -4.41
N GLY A 23 -6.11 18.80 -3.37
CA GLY A 23 -6.66 18.86 -2.02
C GLY A 23 -6.35 17.62 -1.17
N CYS A 24 -5.41 16.78 -1.57
CA CYS A 24 -4.97 15.66 -0.74
C CYS A 24 -4.04 16.13 0.38
N VAL A 25 -4.27 15.61 1.58
CA VAL A 25 -3.30 15.71 2.70
C VAL A 25 -2.10 14.84 2.36
N ILE A 26 -0.91 15.44 2.32
CA ILE A 26 0.33 14.70 2.09
C ILE A 26 0.76 14.07 3.42
N MET A 27 0.55 12.76 3.56
CA MET A 27 0.97 12.00 4.73
C MET A 27 2.41 11.49 4.58
N GLN A 28 3.04 11.20 5.72
CA GLN A 28 4.28 10.43 5.72
C GLN A 28 3.97 8.93 5.61
N PRO A 29 4.94 8.10 5.19
CA PRO A 29 4.72 6.65 5.16
C PRO A 29 4.39 6.10 6.55
N TYR A 30 3.68 4.97 6.58
CA TYR A 30 3.47 4.22 7.80
C TYR A 30 4.83 3.70 8.32
N ASP A 31 5.10 3.89 9.60
CA ASP A 31 6.40 3.65 10.23
C ASP A 31 6.61 2.20 10.72
N SER A 32 5.88 1.27 10.13
CA SER A 32 6.03 -0.17 10.34
C SER A 32 6.05 -0.90 9.00
N GLU A 33 6.48 -2.17 8.99
CA GLU A 33 6.53 -2.98 7.78
C GLU A 33 5.11 -3.30 7.28
N VAL A 34 4.81 -2.87 6.07
CA VAL A 34 3.54 -3.16 5.39
C VAL A 34 3.78 -3.73 4.00
N GLY A 35 2.89 -4.59 3.54
CA GLY A 35 2.99 -5.23 2.22
C GLY A 35 2.45 -4.40 1.07
N ALA A 36 1.71 -3.33 1.36
CA ALA A 36 1.15 -2.41 0.39
C ALA A 36 0.80 -1.07 1.04
N GLY A 37 0.68 -0.01 0.25
CA GLY A 37 0.22 1.30 0.70
C GLY A 37 -1.18 1.25 1.32
N THR A 38 -2.04 0.38 0.85
CA THR A 38 -3.38 0.12 1.38
C THR A 38 -3.39 -0.15 2.88
N PHE A 39 -2.35 -0.78 3.41
CA PHE A 39 -2.27 -1.13 4.84
C PHE A 39 -2.03 0.05 5.77
N HIS A 40 -1.64 1.21 5.27
CA HIS A 40 -1.55 2.43 6.07
C HIS A 40 -2.92 2.79 6.66
N THR A 41 -2.96 3.22 7.91
CA THR A 41 -4.22 3.66 8.59
C THR A 41 -4.95 4.78 7.83
N ALA A 42 -4.20 5.64 7.13
CA ALA A 42 -4.74 6.71 6.29
C ALA A 42 -5.55 6.18 5.08
N THR A 43 -5.35 4.93 4.68
CA THR A 43 -6.15 4.24 3.67
C THR A 43 -7.14 3.29 4.32
N THR A 44 -6.68 2.23 4.99
CA THR A 44 -7.57 1.18 5.52
C THR A 44 -8.62 1.73 6.48
N LEU A 45 -8.19 2.39 7.57
CA LEU A 45 -9.14 2.85 8.59
C LEU A 45 -9.92 4.09 8.13
N ARG A 46 -9.28 5.00 7.41
CA ARG A 46 -9.94 6.21 6.92
C ARG A 46 -10.88 5.97 5.74
N SER A 47 -10.86 4.79 5.13
CA SER A 47 -11.92 4.36 4.19
C SER A 47 -13.25 4.17 4.90
N LEU A 48 -13.23 3.81 6.18
CA LEU A 48 -14.40 3.56 7.00
C LEU A 48 -15.06 4.86 7.49
N GLY A 49 -16.36 4.77 7.79
CA GLY A 49 -17.16 5.88 8.32
C GLY A 49 -17.48 6.96 7.27
N PRO A 50 -18.37 7.90 7.62
CA PRO A 50 -18.96 8.86 6.69
C PRO A 50 -18.07 10.06 6.37
N ALA A 51 -16.99 10.31 7.13
CA ALA A 51 -16.19 11.52 7.00
C ALA A 51 -15.46 11.57 5.65
N GLU A 52 -15.50 12.73 4.99
CA GLU A 52 -14.69 12.98 3.80
C GLU A 52 -13.20 12.88 4.14
N TRP A 53 -12.43 12.30 3.20
CA TRP A 53 -11.00 12.17 3.38
C TRP A 53 -10.27 12.14 2.03
N ARG A 54 -9.16 12.87 1.94
CA ARG A 54 -8.29 12.89 0.78
C ARG A 54 -6.85 12.85 1.25
N THR A 55 -6.08 11.90 0.75
CA THR A 55 -4.68 11.74 1.16
C THR A 55 -3.82 11.18 0.04
N CYS A 56 -2.52 11.47 0.11
CA CYS A 56 -1.51 10.80 -0.70
C CYS A 56 -0.20 10.65 0.09
N TYR A 57 0.57 9.63 -0.25
CA TYR A 57 1.89 9.35 0.36
C TYR A 57 2.70 8.36 -0.47
N ALA A 58 4.02 8.41 -0.34
CA ALA A 58 4.91 7.38 -0.85
C ALA A 58 5.16 6.36 0.26
N GLN A 59 4.79 5.08 0.05
CA GLN A 59 4.91 4.01 1.04
C GLN A 59 5.97 3.01 0.62
N PRO A 60 7.07 2.85 1.39
CA PRO A 60 7.94 1.70 1.25
C PRO A 60 7.19 0.43 1.68
N CYS A 61 7.20 -0.58 0.81
CA CYS A 61 6.48 -1.83 1.02
C CYS A 61 7.44 -3.00 1.16
N ARG A 62 7.09 -3.97 1.99
CA ARG A 62 7.86 -5.20 2.23
C ARG A 62 7.04 -6.42 1.80
N ARG A 63 7.59 -7.18 0.84
CA ARG A 63 7.05 -8.47 0.40
C ARG A 63 8.15 -9.53 0.48
N PRO A 64 8.38 -10.14 1.64
CA PRO A 64 9.49 -11.07 1.85
C PRO A 64 9.59 -12.20 0.82
N ALA A 65 8.45 -12.75 0.37
CA ALA A 65 8.41 -13.81 -0.64
C ALA A 65 8.82 -13.36 -2.05
N ASP A 66 8.88 -12.06 -2.31
CA ASP A 66 9.28 -11.49 -3.61
C ASP A 66 10.80 -11.23 -3.73
N GLY A 67 11.58 -11.52 -2.70
CA GLY A 67 13.04 -11.43 -2.75
C GLY A 67 13.63 -12.22 -3.91
N ARG A 68 14.66 -11.65 -4.55
CA ARG A 68 15.37 -12.27 -5.69
C ARG A 68 16.87 -12.00 -5.66
N TYR A 69 17.44 -11.69 -4.48
CA TYR A 69 18.87 -11.45 -4.27
C TYR A 69 19.47 -10.34 -5.17
N GLY A 70 18.62 -9.45 -5.71
CA GLY A 70 19.05 -8.43 -6.67
C GLY A 70 19.28 -8.94 -8.09
N GLU A 71 18.93 -10.19 -8.38
CA GLU A 71 19.16 -10.83 -9.69
C GLU A 71 17.99 -10.64 -10.67
N ASN A 72 16.83 -10.15 -10.21
CA ASN A 72 15.68 -9.89 -11.06
C ASN A 72 15.52 -8.37 -11.28
N PRO A 73 15.39 -7.90 -12.54
CA PRO A 73 15.30 -6.46 -12.82
C PRO A 73 13.97 -5.79 -12.42
N ASN A 74 12.93 -6.58 -12.11
CA ASN A 74 11.56 -6.08 -11.93
C ASN A 74 10.89 -6.55 -10.63
N ARG A 75 11.51 -7.46 -9.88
CA ARG A 75 10.92 -8.03 -8.67
C ARG A 75 11.89 -7.93 -7.49
N MET A 76 11.40 -7.36 -6.38
CA MET A 76 12.16 -7.07 -5.17
C MET A 76 11.29 -7.31 -3.94
N GLN A 77 11.94 -7.63 -2.82
CA GLN A 77 11.24 -7.74 -1.53
C GLN A 77 10.90 -6.37 -0.91
N HIS A 78 11.56 -5.28 -1.34
CA HIS A 78 11.31 -3.91 -0.92
C HIS A 78 11.12 -3.04 -2.15
N TYR A 79 10.02 -2.27 -2.19
CA TYR A 79 9.67 -1.37 -3.29
C TYR A 79 8.74 -0.26 -2.79
N TYR A 80 8.48 0.74 -3.61
CA TYR A 80 7.66 1.89 -3.26
C TYR A 80 6.34 1.88 -4.01
N GLN A 81 5.27 2.15 -3.28
CA GLN A 81 3.99 2.53 -3.87
C GLN A 81 3.70 4.00 -3.57
N PHE A 82 3.21 4.74 -4.56
CA PHE A 82 2.57 6.01 -4.29
C PHE A 82 1.08 5.77 -4.16
N GLN A 83 0.56 6.12 -2.99
CA GLN A 83 -0.81 5.83 -2.58
C GLN A 83 -1.65 7.09 -2.59
N VAL A 84 -2.86 7.01 -3.14
CA VAL A 84 -3.87 8.06 -3.07
C VAL A 84 -5.17 7.44 -2.60
N LEU A 85 -5.87 8.10 -1.69
CA LEU A 85 -7.24 7.76 -1.30
C LEU A 85 -8.10 9.01 -1.33
N ILE A 86 -9.25 8.93 -2.01
CA ILE A 86 -10.23 10.02 -2.07
C ILE A 86 -11.60 9.46 -1.71
N LYS A 87 -12.19 9.99 -0.65
CA LYS A 87 -13.53 9.64 -0.16
C LYS A 87 -14.38 10.90 0.02
N PRO A 88 -15.56 11.00 -0.59
CA PRO A 88 -16.10 10.09 -1.60
C PRO A 88 -15.30 10.09 -2.89
N SER A 89 -15.46 9.01 -3.67
CA SER A 89 -14.82 8.91 -4.99
C SER A 89 -15.31 10.01 -5.93
N PRO A 90 -14.42 10.82 -6.54
CA PRO A 90 -14.80 11.80 -7.53
C PRO A 90 -15.18 11.13 -8.86
N VAL A 91 -16.16 11.71 -9.57
CA VAL A 91 -16.62 11.19 -10.87
C VAL A 91 -15.53 11.21 -11.95
N ASN A 92 -14.53 12.08 -11.81
CA ASN A 92 -13.42 12.27 -12.73
C ASN A 92 -12.09 11.66 -12.23
N ALA A 93 -12.14 10.60 -11.41
CA ALA A 93 -10.94 9.97 -10.84
C ALA A 93 -9.91 9.54 -11.90
N GLN A 94 -10.36 9.00 -13.04
CA GLN A 94 -9.47 8.62 -14.14
C GLN A 94 -8.80 9.83 -14.80
N GLU A 95 -9.52 10.93 -14.98
CA GLU A 95 -8.95 12.18 -15.55
C GLU A 95 -7.91 12.78 -14.61
N LEU A 96 -8.15 12.78 -13.30
CA LEU A 96 -7.19 13.19 -12.28
C LEU A 96 -5.93 12.32 -12.32
N TYR A 97 -6.09 11.02 -12.47
CA TYR A 97 -4.95 10.11 -12.61
C TYR A 97 -4.14 10.40 -13.88
N LEU A 98 -4.79 10.54 -15.04
CA LEU A 98 -4.11 10.87 -16.30
C LEU A 98 -3.36 12.20 -16.21
N GLY A 99 -3.95 13.21 -15.53
CA GLY A 99 -3.28 14.46 -15.22
C GLY A 99 -2.03 14.27 -14.36
N SER A 100 -2.05 13.33 -13.43
CA SER A 100 -0.87 13.01 -12.60
C SER A 100 0.27 12.37 -13.39
N LEU A 101 -0.05 11.52 -14.40
CA LEU A 101 0.96 10.99 -15.33
C LEU A 101 1.61 12.09 -16.14
N ALA A 102 0.81 13.03 -16.68
CA ALA A 102 1.34 14.18 -17.40
C ALA A 102 2.26 15.05 -16.50
N ALA A 103 1.91 15.23 -15.22
CA ALA A 103 2.73 15.99 -14.26
C ALA A 103 4.13 15.39 -14.03
N ILE A 104 4.28 14.09 -14.21
CA ILE A 104 5.57 13.40 -14.13
C ILE A 104 6.23 13.17 -15.49
N GLY A 105 5.72 13.81 -16.56
CA GLY A 105 6.30 13.77 -17.90
C GLY A 105 5.90 12.57 -18.75
N LEU A 106 4.88 11.82 -18.34
CA LEU A 106 4.28 10.75 -19.12
C LEU A 106 2.95 11.25 -19.69
N ASP A 107 3.00 11.93 -20.85
CA ASP A 107 1.78 12.43 -21.50
C ASP A 107 0.95 11.24 -22.00
N PRO A 108 -0.30 11.07 -21.51
CA PRO A 108 -1.16 9.98 -21.95
C PRO A 108 -1.44 9.93 -23.46
N ASN A 109 -1.25 11.06 -24.17
CA ASN A 109 -1.42 11.11 -25.62
C ASN A 109 -0.24 10.47 -26.38
N ASP A 110 0.91 10.35 -25.76
CA ASP A 110 2.13 9.78 -26.36
C ASP A 110 2.29 8.28 -26.02
N HIS A 111 1.38 7.73 -25.18
CA HIS A 111 1.47 6.37 -24.65
C HIS A 111 0.18 5.59 -24.85
N ASP A 112 0.29 4.25 -24.99
CA ASP A 112 -0.87 3.35 -24.94
C ASP A 112 -1.25 3.13 -23.46
N VAL A 113 -2.25 3.89 -23.00
CA VAL A 113 -2.79 3.79 -21.64
C VAL A 113 -4.13 3.06 -21.69
N ARG A 114 -4.23 1.93 -20.99
CA ARG A 114 -5.43 1.10 -20.93
C ARG A 114 -5.88 0.91 -19.50
N PHE A 115 -7.18 1.06 -19.27
CA PHE A 115 -7.86 0.67 -18.04
C PHE A 115 -8.48 -0.71 -18.29
N VAL A 116 -7.98 -1.72 -17.60
CA VAL A 116 -8.43 -3.12 -17.71
C VAL A 116 -9.16 -3.47 -16.44
N GLU A 117 -10.39 -3.96 -16.55
CA GLU A 117 -11.20 -4.34 -15.38
C GLU A 117 -10.48 -5.41 -14.56
N ASP A 118 -10.34 -5.14 -13.27
CA ASP A 118 -9.72 -6.01 -12.27
C ASP A 118 -10.29 -5.74 -10.89
N ASP A 119 -10.87 -6.76 -10.28
CA ASP A 119 -11.38 -6.70 -8.92
C ASP A 119 -10.27 -7.03 -7.94
N TRP A 120 -9.94 -6.05 -7.12
CA TRP A 120 -8.89 -6.20 -6.13
C TRP A 120 -9.41 -6.76 -4.80
N GLU A 121 -8.63 -7.64 -4.17
CA GLU A 121 -8.91 -8.14 -2.83
C GLU A 121 -7.65 -8.28 -1.96
N SER A 122 -7.84 -8.13 -0.65
CA SER A 122 -6.87 -8.46 0.39
C SER A 122 -7.49 -9.39 1.41
N PRO A 123 -7.19 -10.71 1.34
CA PRO A 123 -7.75 -11.68 2.27
C PRO A 123 -7.44 -11.39 3.74
N THR A 124 -6.24 -10.87 4.04
CA THR A 124 -5.79 -10.55 5.40
C THR A 124 -6.47 -9.31 5.98
N LEU A 125 -6.82 -8.32 5.15
CA LEU A 125 -7.60 -7.16 5.59
C LEU A 125 -9.11 -7.40 5.58
N GLY A 126 -9.59 -8.47 4.93
CA GLY A 126 -11.00 -8.61 4.65
C GLY A 126 -11.54 -7.45 3.80
N ALA A 127 -10.72 -6.95 2.88
CA ALA A 127 -11.02 -5.83 2.00
C ALA A 127 -11.11 -6.30 0.56
N TRP A 128 -12.05 -5.71 -0.19
CA TRP A 128 -12.17 -5.90 -1.63
C TRP A 128 -12.86 -4.69 -2.28
N GLY A 129 -12.66 -4.54 -3.59
CA GLY A 129 -13.30 -3.50 -4.36
C GLY A 129 -13.25 -3.77 -5.85
N LEU A 130 -14.18 -3.13 -6.58
CA LEU A 130 -14.19 -3.08 -8.02
C LEU A 130 -13.08 -2.17 -8.51
N GLY A 131 -12.52 -2.43 -9.69
CA GLY A 131 -11.46 -1.54 -10.14
C GLY A 131 -10.88 -1.82 -11.51
N TRP A 132 -9.70 -1.28 -11.70
CA TRP A 132 -8.94 -1.32 -12.93
C TRP A 132 -7.46 -1.52 -12.64
N GLU A 133 -6.81 -2.37 -13.40
CA GLU A 133 -5.38 -2.25 -13.65
C GLU A 133 -5.15 -1.19 -14.73
N VAL A 134 -4.23 -0.26 -14.51
CA VAL A 134 -3.79 0.65 -15.56
C VAL A 134 -2.51 0.14 -16.18
N TRP A 135 -2.59 -0.14 -17.47
CA TRP A 135 -1.49 -0.61 -18.28
C TRP A 135 -0.90 0.52 -19.11
N LEU A 136 0.39 0.73 -19.02
CA LEU A 136 1.15 1.71 -19.78
C LEU A 136 2.09 0.95 -20.75
N ASN A 137 1.83 1.08 -22.06
CA ASN A 137 2.63 0.39 -23.11
C ASN A 137 2.80 -1.11 -22.86
N GLY A 138 1.78 -1.78 -22.32
CA GLY A 138 1.80 -3.22 -22.10
C GLY A 138 2.34 -3.69 -20.75
N MET A 139 2.62 -2.78 -19.81
CA MET A 139 2.96 -3.10 -18.42
C MET A 139 1.96 -2.47 -17.46
N GLU A 140 1.45 -3.24 -16.52
CA GLU A 140 0.66 -2.76 -15.39
C GLU A 140 1.52 -1.84 -14.52
N VAL A 141 1.05 -0.60 -14.30
CA VAL A 141 1.76 0.41 -13.53
C VAL A 141 0.97 0.94 -12.34
N THR A 142 -0.35 0.77 -12.34
CA THR A 142 -1.24 1.33 -11.30
C THR A 142 -2.47 0.46 -11.13
N GLN A 143 -2.93 0.34 -9.89
CA GLN A 143 -4.19 -0.28 -9.51
C GLN A 143 -5.15 0.80 -9.01
N PHE A 144 -6.38 0.81 -9.55
CA PHE A 144 -7.54 1.53 -8.99
C PHE A 144 -8.40 0.56 -8.20
N THR A 145 -8.89 0.98 -7.05
CA THR A 145 -9.81 0.19 -6.24
C THR A 145 -10.91 1.07 -5.67
N TYR A 146 -12.14 0.80 -6.04
CA TYR A 146 -13.33 1.38 -5.41
C TYR A 146 -13.76 0.44 -4.29
N PHE A 147 -13.33 0.71 -3.06
CA PHE A 147 -13.58 -0.19 -1.94
C PHE A 147 -15.07 -0.40 -1.71
N GLN A 148 -15.47 -1.66 -1.70
CA GLN A 148 -16.83 -2.10 -1.32
C GLN A 148 -16.85 -2.57 0.14
N GLN A 149 -15.77 -3.22 0.58
CA GLN A 149 -15.59 -3.64 1.97
C GLN A 149 -14.17 -3.40 2.45
N VAL A 150 -14.04 -3.08 3.74
CA VAL A 150 -12.79 -3.02 4.48
C VAL A 150 -13.01 -3.60 5.87
N GLY A 151 -12.20 -4.58 6.28
CA GLY A 151 -12.41 -5.32 7.52
C GLY A 151 -13.73 -6.11 7.55
N GLY A 152 -14.29 -6.44 6.38
CA GLY A 152 -15.61 -7.07 6.28
C GLY A 152 -16.79 -6.12 6.53
N ILE A 153 -16.53 -4.81 6.66
CA ILE A 153 -17.54 -3.75 6.84
C ILE A 153 -17.78 -3.10 5.48
N GLU A 154 -19.04 -2.92 5.09
CA GLU A 154 -19.40 -2.16 3.89
C GLU A 154 -18.94 -0.70 4.01
N VAL A 155 -18.44 -0.15 2.91
CA VAL A 155 -17.87 1.21 2.89
C VAL A 155 -18.83 2.16 2.19
N ASP A 156 -19.32 3.15 2.93
CA ASP A 156 -20.16 4.22 2.43
C ASP A 156 -19.76 5.56 3.10
N PRO A 157 -19.49 6.63 2.34
CA PRO A 157 -19.43 6.68 0.87
C PRO A 157 -18.22 5.92 0.30
N VAL A 158 -18.40 5.34 -0.89
CA VAL A 158 -17.36 4.56 -1.60
C VAL A 158 -16.16 5.46 -1.93
N PRO A 159 -14.96 5.14 -1.46
CA PRO A 159 -13.73 5.83 -1.84
C PRO A 159 -13.13 5.24 -3.12
N VAL A 160 -12.23 5.98 -3.76
CA VAL A 160 -11.28 5.44 -4.72
C VAL A 160 -9.88 5.44 -4.14
N GLU A 161 -9.24 4.29 -4.21
CA GLU A 161 -7.81 4.11 -4.01
C GLU A 161 -7.09 4.09 -5.35
N ILE A 162 -5.95 4.79 -5.44
CA ILE A 162 -5.07 4.76 -6.62
C ILE A 162 -3.68 4.41 -6.13
N THR A 163 -3.18 3.24 -6.52
CA THR A 163 -1.90 2.70 -6.08
C THR A 163 -0.93 2.60 -7.24
N TYR A 164 0.04 3.50 -7.29
CA TYR A 164 1.07 3.54 -8.32
C TYR A 164 2.23 2.63 -7.95
N GLY A 165 2.69 1.78 -8.88
CA GLY A 165 3.98 1.08 -8.79
C GLY A 165 5.10 2.02 -9.22
N LEU A 166 5.75 2.69 -8.25
CA LEU A 166 6.68 3.78 -8.54
C LEU A 166 7.88 3.34 -9.39
N GLU A 167 8.45 2.17 -9.12
CA GLU A 167 9.58 1.65 -9.89
C GLU A 167 9.20 1.40 -11.34
N ARG A 168 8.05 0.80 -11.59
CA ARG A 168 7.57 0.53 -12.97
C ARG A 168 7.34 1.82 -13.74
N ILE A 169 6.70 2.81 -13.12
CA ILE A 169 6.49 4.13 -13.70
C ILE A 169 7.82 4.84 -13.97
N ALA A 170 8.75 4.81 -13.02
CA ALA A 170 10.06 5.43 -13.18
C ALA A 170 10.90 4.76 -14.28
N MET A 171 10.81 3.44 -14.44
CA MET A 171 11.48 2.73 -15.52
C MET A 171 11.00 3.20 -16.90
N TYR A 172 9.70 3.45 -17.07
CA TYR A 172 9.17 4.06 -18.30
C TYR A 172 9.66 5.50 -18.48
N ALA A 173 9.53 6.32 -17.44
CA ALA A 173 9.92 7.72 -17.49
C ALA A 173 11.41 7.92 -17.81
N GLN A 174 12.26 7.01 -17.34
CA GLN A 174 13.71 7.07 -17.54
C GLN A 174 14.20 6.20 -18.71
N GLY A 175 13.35 5.33 -19.29
CA GLY A 175 13.71 4.47 -20.41
C GLY A 175 14.73 3.39 -20.06
N VAL A 176 14.68 2.85 -18.82
CA VAL A 176 15.57 1.78 -18.35
C VAL A 176 14.84 0.45 -18.23
N ASN A 177 15.57 -0.66 -18.31
CA ASN A 177 15.03 -2.01 -18.28
C ASN A 177 15.25 -2.75 -16.95
N SER A 178 15.97 -2.13 -16.03
CA SER A 178 16.22 -2.67 -14.69
C SER A 178 15.95 -1.59 -13.66
N VAL A 179 15.28 -1.97 -12.58
CA VAL A 179 15.04 -1.08 -11.44
C VAL A 179 16.36 -0.56 -10.85
N TYR A 180 17.42 -1.35 -10.89
CA TYR A 180 18.72 -0.96 -10.32
C TYR A 180 19.45 0.10 -11.16
N ASP A 181 19.04 0.31 -12.41
CA ASP A 181 19.58 1.34 -13.31
C ASP A 181 18.80 2.68 -13.19
N LEU A 182 17.70 2.71 -12.44
CA LEU A 182 16.95 3.94 -12.18
C LEU A 182 17.84 4.99 -11.52
N VAL A 183 17.84 6.20 -12.02
CA VAL A 183 18.44 7.34 -11.34
C VAL A 183 17.54 7.73 -10.17
N TRP A 184 18.02 7.50 -8.95
CA TRP A 184 17.35 7.90 -7.73
C TRP A 184 17.43 9.41 -7.52
N SER A 185 18.63 9.96 -7.69
CA SER A 185 18.93 11.38 -7.51
C SER A 185 20.25 11.73 -8.19
N TYR A 186 20.65 12.99 -8.13
CA TYR A 186 21.94 13.47 -8.60
C TYR A 186 22.74 14.07 -7.44
N LEU A 187 24.04 13.79 -7.43
CA LEU A 187 24.97 14.43 -6.52
C LEU A 187 25.22 15.91 -6.96
N PRO A 188 25.80 16.76 -6.10
CA PRO A 188 26.03 18.17 -6.43
C PRO A 188 26.92 18.40 -7.66
N ASP A 189 27.75 17.45 -8.05
CA ASP A 189 28.58 17.48 -9.26
C ASP A 189 27.86 16.96 -10.52
N GLY A 190 26.57 16.58 -10.39
CA GLY A 190 25.75 16.03 -11.46
C GLY A 190 25.91 14.52 -11.69
N THR A 191 26.69 13.82 -10.88
CA THR A 191 26.83 12.37 -10.94
C THR A 191 25.51 11.71 -10.54
N PRO A 192 24.94 10.78 -11.34
CA PRO A 192 23.73 10.07 -10.96
C PRO A 192 24.00 9.10 -9.81
N MET A 193 23.11 9.07 -8.82
CA MET A 193 23.01 8.03 -7.80
C MET A 193 21.86 7.11 -8.21
N THR A 194 22.15 5.85 -8.43
CA THR A 194 21.16 4.89 -8.91
C THR A 194 20.36 4.23 -7.78
N TYR A 195 19.23 3.65 -8.12
CA TYR A 195 18.45 2.78 -7.22
C TYR A 195 19.32 1.61 -6.74
N GLY A 196 20.19 1.09 -7.62
CA GLY A 196 21.14 0.04 -7.29
C GLY A 196 22.15 0.47 -6.22
N ASP A 197 22.67 1.68 -6.32
CA ASP A 197 23.60 2.23 -5.30
C ASP A 197 22.94 2.33 -3.92
N VAL A 198 21.63 2.57 -3.88
CA VAL A 198 20.88 2.73 -2.62
C VAL A 198 20.38 1.40 -2.06
N PHE A 199 19.88 0.48 -2.91
CA PHE A 199 19.07 -0.64 -2.43
C PHE A 199 19.56 -2.04 -2.85
N LEU A 200 20.50 -2.18 -3.78
CA LEU A 200 20.90 -3.50 -4.28
C LEU A 200 21.45 -4.41 -3.17
N GLU A 201 22.29 -3.87 -2.28
CA GLU A 201 22.83 -4.64 -1.16
C GLU A 201 21.75 -4.99 -0.14
N THR A 202 20.86 -4.03 0.13
CA THR A 202 19.68 -4.27 0.98
C THR A 202 18.82 -5.42 0.42
N GLU A 203 18.60 -5.46 -0.90
CA GLU A 203 17.83 -6.54 -1.54
C GLU A 203 18.52 -7.91 -1.39
N ARG A 204 19.84 -7.97 -1.53
CA ARG A 204 20.61 -9.20 -1.36
C ARG A 204 20.54 -9.73 0.07
N GLU A 205 20.83 -8.87 1.04
CA GLU A 205 20.84 -9.25 2.46
C GLU A 205 19.45 -9.62 2.96
N PHE A 206 18.42 -8.83 2.61
CA PHE A 206 17.05 -9.16 3.02
C PHE A 206 16.48 -10.38 2.30
N SER A 207 16.88 -10.67 1.07
CA SER A 207 16.51 -11.94 0.42
C SER A 207 17.09 -13.14 1.19
N ALA A 208 18.38 -13.08 1.56
CA ALA A 208 19.01 -14.10 2.39
C ALA A 208 18.33 -14.21 3.77
N TYR A 209 18.06 -13.09 4.42
CA TYR A 209 17.33 -13.07 5.70
C TYR A 209 15.95 -13.72 5.57
N ASN A 210 15.16 -13.30 4.58
CA ASN A 210 13.79 -13.76 4.39
C ASN A 210 13.70 -15.26 4.08
N PHE A 211 14.64 -15.81 3.28
CA PHE A 211 14.57 -17.20 2.81
C PHE A 211 15.40 -18.17 3.64
N GLU A 212 16.47 -17.70 4.29
CA GLU A 212 17.47 -18.60 4.89
C GLU A 212 17.65 -18.39 6.39
N VAL A 213 17.62 -17.14 6.88
CA VAL A 213 18.12 -16.80 8.23
C VAL A 213 17.03 -16.50 9.24
N ALA A 214 15.88 -15.90 8.81
CA ALA A 214 14.83 -15.53 9.74
C ALA A 214 14.41 -16.72 10.64
N ASN A 215 14.48 -16.52 11.96
CA ASN A 215 14.21 -17.56 12.94
C ASN A 215 12.71 -17.88 13.00
N VAL A 216 12.32 -19.07 12.57
CA VAL A 216 10.93 -19.51 12.45
C VAL A 216 10.21 -19.50 13.79
N GLU A 217 10.82 -20.06 14.85
CA GLU A 217 10.20 -20.14 16.17
C GLU A 217 9.99 -18.74 16.77
N MET A 218 10.98 -17.86 16.60
CA MET A 218 10.84 -16.47 17.04
C MET A 218 9.74 -15.74 16.29
N MET A 219 9.57 -16.00 14.98
CA MET A 219 8.49 -15.37 14.19
C MET A 219 7.11 -15.89 14.60
N ARG A 220 6.97 -17.19 14.91
CA ARG A 220 5.75 -17.76 15.46
C ARG A 220 5.39 -17.12 16.80
N GLN A 221 6.36 -17.02 17.70
CA GLN A 221 6.16 -16.40 19.01
C GLN A 221 5.78 -14.91 18.89
N LYS A 222 6.47 -14.16 18.04
CA LYS A 222 6.14 -12.75 17.79
C LYS A 222 4.74 -12.56 17.23
N PHE A 223 4.29 -13.46 16.36
CA PHE A 223 2.92 -13.40 15.84
C PHE A 223 1.91 -13.58 17.00
N ASP A 224 2.10 -14.60 17.83
CA ASP A 224 1.22 -14.88 18.95
C ASP A 224 1.21 -13.75 20.00
N ASP A 225 2.38 -13.15 20.28
CA ASP A 225 2.52 -12.02 21.19
C ASP A 225 1.80 -10.76 20.66
N TYR A 226 1.98 -10.45 19.36
CA TYR A 226 1.30 -9.29 18.74
C TYR A 226 -0.22 -9.48 18.64
N GLU A 227 -0.69 -10.71 18.38
CA GLU A 227 -2.12 -11.01 18.38
C GLU A 227 -2.71 -10.81 19.78
N ALA A 228 -2.03 -11.29 20.82
CA ALA A 228 -2.45 -11.11 22.21
C ALA A 228 -2.47 -9.62 22.61
N GLU A 229 -1.45 -8.85 22.23
CA GLU A 229 -1.40 -7.42 22.49
C GLU A 229 -2.49 -6.65 21.72
N CYS A 230 -2.80 -7.05 20.47
CA CYS A 230 -3.92 -6.50 19.72
C CYS A 230 -5.24 -6.66 20.51
N HIS A 231 -5.53 -7.84 21.03
CA HIS A 231 -6.72 -8.08 21.84
C HIS A 231 -6.73 -7.23 23.12
N SER A 232 -5.60 -7.11 23.81
CA SER A 232 -5.46 -6.26 25.01
C SER A 232 -5.75 -4.78 24.71
N CYS A 233 -5.30 -4.28 23.56
CA CYS A 233 -5.62 -2.92 23.09
C CYS A 233 -7.13 -2.76 22.81
N LEU A 234 -7.74 -3.74 22.13
CA LEU A 234 -9.16 -3.72 21.80
C LEU A 234 -10.07 -3.74 23.04
N GLU A 235 -9.72 -4.52 24.07
CA GLU A 235 -10.42 -4.52 25.37
C GLU A 235 -10.44 -3.15 26.02
N ARG A 236 -9.43 -2.32 25.73
CA ARG A 236 -9.31 -0.94 26.20
C ARG A 236 -9.83 0.11 25.21
N LYS A 237 -10.48 -0.31 24.11
CA LYS A 237 -11.04 0.57 23.09
C LYS A 237 -9.97 1.42 22.39
N LEU A 238 -8.81 0.83 22.10
CA LEU A 238 -7.67 1.47 21.47
C LEU A 238 -7.42 0.88 20.06
N PRO A 239 -8.27 1.19 19.05
CA PRO A 239 -8.16 0.56 17.73
C PRO A 239 -6.88 0.92 16.97
N LEU A 240 -6.28 2.10 17.18
CA LEU A 240 -5.09 2.51 16.45
C LEU A 240 -3.84 1.72 16.85
N PRO A 241 -3.46 1.60 18.16
CA PRO A 241 -2.36 0.72 18.55
C PRO A 241 -2.68 -0.77 18.32
N ALA A 242 -3.96 -1.18 18.40
CA ALA A 242 -4.36 -2.54 18.01
C ALA A 242 -4.05 -2.81 16.53
N TYR A 243 -4.35 -1.86 15.65
CA TYR A 243 -4.06 -1.99 14.22
C TYR A 243 -2.55 -2.06 13.91
N ASP A 244 -1.71 -1.36 14.68
CA ASP A 244 -0.25 -1.50 14.58
C ASP A 244 0.21 -2.93 14.90
N CYS A 245 -0.41 -3.58 15.90
CA CYS A 245 -0.17 -5.00 16.17
C CYS A 245 -0.63 -5.91 15.02
N VAL A 246 -1.73 -5.59 14.33
CA VAL A 246 -2.17 -6.34 13.13
C VAL A 246 -1.11 -6.28 12.03
N MET A 247 -0.48 -5.11 11.79
CA MET A 247 0.59 -4.99 10.80
C MET A 247 1.80 -5.84 11.17
N LYS A 248 2.16 -5.88 12.44
CA LYS A 248 3.25 -6.73 12.94
C LYS A 248 2.93 -8.23 12.81
N CYS A 249 1.69 -8.64 13.07
CA CYS A 249 1.22 -10.00 12.79
C CYS A 249 1.34 -10.33 11.28
N SER A 250 0.89 -9.43 10.43
CA SER A 250 0.97 -9.60 8.96
C SER A 250 2.42 -9.75 8.49
N HIS A 251 3.35 -8.93 9.00
CA HIS A 251 4.76 -9.04 8.63
C HIS A 251 5.41 -10.33 9.14
N ALA A 252 5.13 -10.75 10.39
CA ALA A 252 5.61 -12.03 10.94
C ALA A 252 5.10 -13.22 10.10
N PHE A 253 3.82 -13.20 9.70
CA PHE A 253 3.25 -14.19 8.79
C PHE A 253 3.96 -14.20 7.43
N ASN A 254 4.19 -13.04 6.82
CA ASN A 254 4.88 -12.93 5.54
C ASN A 254 6.32 -13.49 5.59
N LEU A 255 7.01 -13.33 6.71
CA LEU A 255 8.34 -13.94 6.93
C LEU A 255 8.25 -15.45 7.07
N LEU A 256 7.27 -15.98 7.80
CA LEU A 256 7.04 -17.43 7.92
C LEU A 256 6.71 -18.07 6.57
N ASP A 257 5.89 -17.38 5.75
CA ASP A 257 5.54 -17.82 4.39
C ASP A 257 6.77 -17.83 3.48
N ALA A 258 7.57 -16.75 3.50
CA ALA A 258 8.82 -16.67 2.73
C ALA A 258 9.84 -17.74 3.14
N ARG A 259 9.95 -18.06 4.45
CA ARG A 259 10.79 -19.14 4.97
C ARG A 259 10.33 -20.53 4.53
N GLY A 260 9.15 -20.66 3.89
CA GLY A 260 8.57 -21.96 3.58
C GLY A 260 8.23 -22.79 4.83
N ALA A 261 8.01 -22.11 5.97
CA ALA A 261 7.79 -22.74 7.27
C ALA A 261 6.33 -23.13 7.53
N LEU A 262 5.43 -22.87 6.59
CA LEU A 262 4.00 -23.09 6.71
C LEU A 262 3.51 -24.11 5.69
N SER A 263 2.78 -25.11 6.15
CA SER A 263 1.94 -25.93 5.28
C SER A 263 0.78 -25.09 4.71
N ALA A 264 0.13 -25.59 3.66
CA ALA A 264 -1.03 -24.90 3.07
C ALA A 264 -2.16 -24.64 4.09
N VAL A 265 -2.38 -25.59 5.01
CA VAL A 265 -3.37 -25.48 6.07
C VAL A 265 -2.98 -24.43 7.11
N GLU A 266 -1.71 -24.42 7.55
CA GLU A 266 -1.20 -23.40 8.48
C GLU A 266 -1.26 -22.01 7.84
N ARG A 267 -0.85 -21.87 6.57
CA ARG A 267 -0.91 -20.62 5.82
C ARG A 267 -2.34 -20.07 5.80
N ALA A 268 -3.33 -20.89 5.47
CA ALA A 268 -4.73 -20.48 5.50
C ALA A 268 -5.18 -20.04 6.90
N ASN A 269 -4.74 -20.77 7.95
CA ASN A 269 -5.06 -20.41 9.33
C ASN A 269 -4.45 -19.07 9.76
N TYR A 270 -3.19 -18.79 9.41
CA TYR A 270 -2.56 -17.49 9.69
C TYR A 270 -3.30 -16.34 8.99
N ILE A 271 -3.71 -16.52 7.72
CA ILE A 271 -4.51 -15.53 6.99
C ILE A 271 -5.82 -15.25 7.74
N LEU A 272 -6.52 -16.27 8.21
CA LEU A 272 -7.75 -16.12 8.98
C LEU A 272 -7.54 -15.39 10.31
N ARG A 273 -6.44 -15.68 11.02
CA ARG A 273 -6.08 -14.99 12.27
C ARG A 273 -5.82 -13.50 12.03
N VAL A 274 -4.98 -13.14 11.04
CA VAL A 274 -4.74 -11.72 10.70
C VAL A 274 -6.05 -11.04 10.31
N ARG A 275 -6.88 -11.69 9.48
CA ARG A 275 -8.19 -11.16 9.09
C ARG A 275 -9.11 -10.92 10.29
N ALA A 276 -9.12 -11.82 11.27
CA ALA A 276 -9.96 -11.70 12.46
C ALA A 276 -9.58 -10.47 13.30
N VAL A 277 -8.30 -10.27 13.58
CA VAL A 277 -7.83 -9.09 14.33
C VAL A 277 -7.96 -7.80 13.54
N ALA A 278 -7.75 -7.83 12.20
CA ALA A 278 -7.99 -6.67 11.33
C ALA A 278 -9.46 -6.25 11.36
N LYS A 279 -10.40 -7.20 11.26
CA LYS A 279 -11.83 -6.95 11.38
C LYS A 279 -12.18 -6.33 12.72
N ALA A 280 -11.71 -6.90 13.82
CA ALA A 280 -11.99 -6.39 15.16
C ALA A 280 -11.45 -4.95 15.35
N CYS A 281 -10.28 -4.62 14.77
CA CYS A 281 -9.77 -3.24 14.75
C CYS A 281 -10.66 -2.30 13.96
N CYS A 282 -11.17 -2.72 12.78
CA CYS A 282 -12.07 -1.92 11.96
C CYS A 282 -13.39 -1.65 12.67
N GLU A 283 -13.99 -2.67 13.31
CA GLU A 283 -15.21 -2.54 14.11
C GLU A 283 -15.00 -1.58 15.29
N ALA A 284 -13.91 -1.73 16.03
CA ALA A 284 -13.57 -0.83 17.12
C ALA A 284 -13.30 0.62 16.63
N TYR A 285 -12.65 0.77 15.47
CA TYR A 285 -12.42 2.08 14.87
C TYR A 285 -13.75 2.78 14.51
N MET A 286 -14.69 2.05 13.92
CA MET A 286 -16.02 2.58 13.61
C MET A 286 -16.75 3.05 14.87
N ALA A 287 -16.72 2.25 15.93
CA ALA A 287 -17.40 2.56 17.18
C ALA A 287 -16.78 3.74 17.95
N GLU A 288 -15.44 3.78 18.05
CA GLU A 288 -14.74 4.69 18.97
C GLU A 288 -14.21 5.96 18.29
N VAL A 289 -13.91 5.92 16.98
CA VAL A 289 -13.23 7.01 16.27
C VAL A 289 -14.08 7.61 15.16
N ALA A 290 -14.73 6.79 14.35
CA ALA A 290 -15.55 7.28 13.24
C ALA A 290 -16.91 7.84 13.68
N GLY A 291 -17.29 7.67 14.94
CA GLY A 291 -18.50 8.24 15.54
C GLY A 291 -19.80 7.58 15.06
N VAL A 292 -19.71 6.38 14.46
CA VAL A 292 -20.88 5.61 14.02
C VAL A 292 -21.33 4.73 15.20
N ASN A 293 -22.06 5.31 16.14
CA ASN A 293 -22.75 4.52 17.16
C ASN A 293 -24.01 3.92 16.53
N GLU A 294 -24.18 2.61 16.58
CA GLU A 294 -25.39 1.88 16.13
C GLU A 294 -26.68 2.32 16.84
N ASN A 295 -26.58 3.18 17.85
CA ASN A 295 -27.71 3.70 18.61
C ASN A 295 -28.32 5.01 18.07
N ALA A 296 -27.78 5.59 17.01
CA ALA A 296 -28.33 6.83 16.44
C ALA A 296 -29.63 6.63 15.67
N ASP A 297 -29.91 5.40 15.23
CA ASP A 297 -31.15 5.09 14.48
C ASP A 297 -32.38 4.86 15.37
N GLN A 298 -32.23 4.79 16.69
CA GLN A 298 -33.37 4.61 17.61
C GLN A 298 -33.93 5.89 18.21
N GLU A 299 -33.27 7.03 18.08
CA GLU A 299 -33.77 8.32 18.57
C GLU A 299 -34.57 9.15 17.53
N GLY A 300 -34.61 8.67 16.25
CA GLY A 300 -35.31 9.37 15.15
C GLY A 300 -36.81 9.07 15.01
N GLU A 301 -37.38 8.15 15.79
CA GLU A 301 -38.79 7.73 15.65
C GLU A 301 -39.72 8.23 16.78
N VAL A 302 -39.25 9.11 17.64
CA VAL A 302 -40.11 9.74 18.69
C VAL A 302 -39.97 11.27 18.66
N ALA A 303 -40.57 11.90 17.67
CA ALA A 303 -40.96 13.32 17.74
C ALA A 303 -42.08 13.62 16.72
#